data_8df8d31e33cf8a54f34dd031410a36a1
#
_entry.id   8df8d31e33cf8a54f34dd031410a36a1
#
_cell.length_a   1.000
_cell.length_b   1.000
_cell.length_c   1.000
_cell.angle_alpha   90.00
_cell.angle_beta   90.00
_cell.angle_gamma   90.00
#
_symmetry.space_group_name_H-M   'P 1'
#
loop_
_entity.id
_entity.type
_entity.pdbx_description
1 polymer ?
#
loop_
_entity_poly.entity_id
_entity_poly.type
_entity_poly.pdbx_seq_one_letter_code
_entity_poly.pdbx_strand_id
1 'polypeptide(L)'
;FEWDCIQMPAGPMGSNASELSTMLVSMDSRSLHKQLAWEFMKELTCSDETQAMLYTESNSVSALRRVTQSEKTKEVLAQDTPGEIHLGLDLLSDTMEHAVAVPRFQNYDQALLLAQQLIPAAMQDEHNLELQLLRAQRQLDKLLNN
;
A
#
# COMPACT_ATOMS: atom_id res chain seq x y z
N PHE A 1 -0.70 -24.98 3.57
CA PHE A 1 -0.61 -24.64 5.00
C PHE A 1 -1.68 -23.61 5.36
N GLU A 2 -2.11 -23.60 6.58
CA GLU A 2 -3.07 -22.61 7.09
C GLU A 2 -2.35 -21.28 7.35
N TRP A 3 -2.99 -20.17 7.01
CA TRP A 3 -2.48 -18.82 7.26
C TRP A 3 -3.62 -17.88 7.64
N ASP A 4 -3.31 -16.83 8.36
CA ASP A 4 -4.27 -15.83 8.79
C ASP A 4 -3.63 -14.44 8.76
N CYS A 5 -4.45 -13.40 8.81
CA CYS A 5 -4.03 -12.00 8.85
C CYS A 5 -4.23 -11.42 10.24
N ILE A 6 -3.24 -10.70 10.70
CA ILE A 6 -3.29 -9.92 11.93
C ILE A 6 -2.93 -8.46 11.65
N GLN A 7 -3.33 -7.58 12.52
CA GLN A 7 -2.86 -6.19 12.46
C GLN A 7 -1.33 -6.12 12.57
N MET A 8 -0.73 -5.12 11.92
CA MET A 8 0.68 -4.84 12.07
C MET A 8 1.03 -4.68 13.55
N PRO A 9 2.05 -5.37 14.08
CA PRO A 9 2.48 -5.21 15.47
C PRO A 9 2.84 -3.76 15.78
N ALA A 10 2.49 -3.32 16.97
CA ALA A 10 2.87 -1.99 17.43
C ALA A 10 4.39 -1.88 17.59
N GLY A 11 4.96 -0.77 17.11
CA GLY A 11 6.35 -0.44 17.33
C GLY A 11 6.65 -0.04 18.78
N PRO A 12 7.92 0.23 19.13
CA PRO A 12 8.32 0.62 20.48
C PRO A 12 7.60 1.86 21.00
N MET A 13 7.09 2.72 20.12
CA MET A 13 6.36 3.93 20.45
C MET A 13 4.84 3.68 20.62
N GLY A 14 4.39 2.43 20.57
CA GLY A 14 3.01 2.05 20.80
C GLY A 14 2.06 2.29 19.61
N SER A 15 2.57 2.68 18.45
CA SER A 15 1.75 2.85 17.24
C SER A 15 1.89 1.64 16.33
N ASN A 16 0.77 1.15 15.83
CA ASN A 16 0.69 0.20 14.74
C ASN A 16 0.08 0.94 13.54
N ALA A 17 0.86 1.19 12.52
CA ALA A 17 0.39 1.85 11.31
C ALA A 17 0.76 1.00 10.10
N SER A 18 -0.23 0.71 9.27
CA SER A 18 -0.02 0.13 7.95
C SER A 18 0.17 1.24 6.93
N GLU A 19 0.99 0.98 5.94
CA GLU A 19 1.16 1.90 4.82
C GLU A 19 -0.07 1.87 3.92
N LEU A 20 -0.63 3.05 3.62
CA LEU A 20 -1.64 3.21 2.59
C LEU A 20 -0.97 3.60 1.28
N SER A 21 -1.01 2.69 0.32
CA SER A 21 -0.60 2.95 -1.06
C SER A 21 -1.82 3.02 -1.96
N THR A 22 -1.87 4.02 -2.85
CA THR A 22 -2.98 4.19 -3.78
C THR A 22 -2.48 4.24 -5.21
N MET A 23 -3.21 3.60 -6.12
CA MET A 23 -3.01 3.74 -7.54
C MET A 23 -3.84 4.92 -8.06
N LEU A 24 -3.20 5.79 -8.83
CA LEU A 24 -3.84 6.96 -9.44
C LEU A 24 -4.00 6.74 -10.93
N VAL A 25 -5.13 7.15 -11.46
CA VAL A 25 -5.38 7.20 -12.90
C VAL A 25 -5.35 8.65 -13.36
N SER A 26 -4.61 8.93 -14.41
CA SER A 26 -4.50 10.27 -14.99
C SER A 26 -4.67 10.23 -16.50
N MET A 27 -5.10 11.36 -17.06
CA MET A 27 -5.27 11.53 -18.51
C MET A 27 -4.20 12.49 -19.05
N ASP A 28 -3.56 12.13 -20.16
CA ASP A 28 -2.64 13.03 -20.85
C ASP A 28 -3.41 14.29 -21.32
N SER A 29 -2.92 15.46 -20.94
CA SER A 29 -3.51 16.76 -21.31
C SER A 29 -3.57 16.97 -22.82
N ARG A 30 -2.72 16.29 -23.60
CA ARG A 30 -2.64 16.34 -25.06
C ARG A 30 -3.52 15.30 -25.76
N SER A 31 -4.22 14.44 -25.02
CA SER A 31 -5.09 13.43 -25.61
C SER A 31 -6.13 14.07 -26.54
N LEU A 32 -6.29 13.53 -27.72
CA LEU A 32 -7.31 13.93 -28.69
C LEU A 32 -8.69 13.32 -28.39
N HIS A 33 -8.75 12.33 -27.46
CA HIS A 33 -9.95 11.60 -27.08
C HIS A 33 -10.31 11.80 -25.62
N LYS A 34 -10.26 13.05 -25.14
CA LYS A 34 -10.45 13.38 -23.71
C LYS A 34 -11.79 12.91 -23.16
N GLN A 35 -12.85 13.02 -23.95
CA GLN A 35 -14.18 12.57 -23.51
C GLN A 35 -14.21 11.06 -23.30
N LEU A 36 -13.68 10.29 -24.23
CA LEU A 36 -13.61 8.82 -24.12
C LEU A 36 -12.71 8.40 -22.95
N ALA A 37 -11.56 9.04 -22.79
CA ALA A 37 -10.66 8.79 -21.68
C ALA A 37 -11.34 9.10 -20.32
N TRP A 38 -12.12 10.18 -20.26
CA TRP A 38 -12.87 10.51 -19.07
C TRP A 38 -13.96 9.47 -18.72
N GLU A 39 -14.72 9.01 -19.72
CA GLU A 39 -15.71 7.94 -19.53
C GLU A 39 -15.04 6.66 -19.04
N PHE A 40 -13.90 6.28 -19.63
CA PHE A 40 -13.11 5.15 -19.17
C PHE A 40 -12.60 5.31 -17.72
N MET A 41 -12.09 6.49 -17.37
CA MET A 41 -11.65 6.77 -16.00
C MET A 41 -12.81 6.66 -15.00
N LYS A 42 -13.99 7.17 -15.34
CA LYS A 42 -15.18 7.04 -14.49
C LYS A 42 -15.59 5.58 -14.32
N GLU A 43 -15.60 4.82 -15.40
CA GLU A 43 -15.92 3.38 -15.34
C GLU A 43 -14.92 2.65 -14.44
N LEU A 44 -13.63 2.89 -14.64
CA LEU A 44 -12.57 2.24 -13.85
C LEU A 44 -12.62 2.60 -12.37
N THR A 45 -12.91 3.86 -12.03
CA THR A 45 -12.76 4.37 -10.65
C THR A 45 -14.06 4.49 -9.88
N CYS A 46 -15.21 4.56 -10.55
CA CYS A 46 -16.50 4.83 -9.93
C CYS A 46 -17.54 3.72 -10.13
N SER A 47 -17.32 2.78 -11.05
CA SER A 47 -18.23 1.65 -11.26
C SER A 47 -18.07 0.64 -10.13
N ASP A 48 -19.17 0.28 -9.48
CA ASP A 48 -19.16 -0.71 -8.40
C ASP A 48 -18.72 -2.09 -8.91
N GLU A 49 -19.12 -2.45 -10.13
CA GLU A 49 -18.77 -3.73 -10.75
C GLU A 49 -17.27 -3.81 -11.02
N THR A 50 -16.72 -2.79 -11.70
CA THR A 50 -15.28 -2.72 -12.00
C THR A 50 -14.43 -2.67 -10.72
N GLN A 51 -14.85 -1.90 -9.74
CA GLN A 51 -14.16 -1.80 -8.47
C GLN A 51 -14.23 -3.10 -7.65
N ALA A 52 -15.30 -3.89 -7.76
CA ALA A 52 -15.38 -5.21 -7.13
C ALA A 52 -14.41 -6.23 -7.76
N MET A 53 -14.10 -6.11 -9.06
CA MET A 53 -13.12 -6.97 -9.74
C MET A 53 -11.70 -6.75 -9.26
N LEU A 54 -11.38 -5.62 -8.65
CA LEU A 54 -10.02 -5.35 -8.12
C LEU A 54 -9.60 -6.38 -7.07
N TYR A 55 -10.53 -6.92 -6.30
CA TYR A 55 -10.21 -7.96 -5.32
C TYR A 55 -9.80 -9.27 -5.98
N THR A 56 -10.48 -9.67 -7.05
CA THR A 56 -10.24 -10.95 -7.73
C THR A 56 -9.03 -10.91 -8.65
N GLU A 57 -8.79 -9.78 -9.30
CA GLU A 57 -7.80 -9.69 -10.37
C GLU A 57 -6.46 -9.08 -9.91
N SER A 58 -6.44 -8.31 -8.83
CA SER A 58 -5.23 -7.57 -8.46
C SER A 58 -4.88 -7.60 -6.97
N ASN A 59 -5.61 -8.33 -6.13
CA ASN A 59 -5.48 -8.30 -4.66
C ASN A 59 -5.48 -6.88 -4.08
N SER A 60 -6.22 -5.98 -4.74
CA SER A 60 -6.29 -4.57 -4.35
C SER A 60 -7.64 -4.24 -3.77
N VAL A 61 -7.66 -3.40 -2.76
CA VAL A 61 -8.89 -2.95 -2.09
C VAL A 61 -9.50 -1.80 -2.88
N SER A 62 -10.83 -1.84 -3.09
CA SER A 62 -11.55 -0.74 -3.72
C SER A 62 -11.43 0.55 -2.89
N ALA A 63 -11.21 1.68 -3.56
CA ALA A 63 -11.30 3.00 -2.95
C ALA A 63 -12.74 3.40 -2.57
N LEU A 64 -13.74 2.68 -3.08
CA LEU A 64 -15.15 2.93 -2.80
C LEU A 64 -15.60 2.14 -1.57
N ARG A 65 -15.83 2.82 -0.44
CA ARG A 65 -16.27 2.19 0.82
C ARG A 65 -17.50 1.31 0.63
N ARG A 66 -18.48 1.75 -0.17
CA ARG A 66 -19.70 0.98 -0.46
C ARG A 66 -19.40 -0.37 -1.16
N VAL A 67 -18.36 -0.43 -1.98
CA VAL A 67 -17.92 -1.67 -2.64
C VAL A 67 -17.18 -2.55 -1.65
N THR A 68 -16.25 -1.99 -0.89
CA THR A 68 -15.49 -2.72 0.14
C THR A 68 -16.41 -3.38 1.18
N GLN A 69 -17.51 -2.71 1.55
CA GLN A 69 -18.46 -3.20 2.54
C GLN A 69 -19.62 -4.00 1.93
N SER A 70 -19.63 -4.26 0.62
CA SER A 70 -20.71 -4.98 -0.05
C SER A 70 -20.69 -6.48 0.28
N GLU A 71 -21.85 -7.12 0.28
CA GLU A 71 -21.97 -8.58 0.46
C GLU A 71 -21.20 -9.35 -0.64
N LYS A 72 -21.21 -8.83 -1.87
CA LYS A 72 -20.46 -9.42 -2.99
C LYS A 72 -18.96 -9.46 -2.70
N THR A 73 -18.40 -8.41 -2.12
CA THR A 73 -16.99 -8.39 -1.72
C THR A 73 -16.69 -9.38 -0.61
N LYS A 74 -17.60 -9.52 0.36
CA LYS A 74 -17.49 -10.51 1.42
C LYS A 74 -17.50 -11.94 0.87
N GLU A 75 -18.39 -12.23 -0.08
CA GLU A 75 -18.46 -13.53 -0.75
C GLU A 75 -17.18 -13.86 -1.51
N VAL A 76 -16.62 -12.88 -2.24
CA VAL A 76 -15.35 -13.05 -2.96
C VAL A 76 -14.19 -13.34 -2.00
N LEU A 77 -14.07 -12.56 -0.94
CA LEU A 77 -13.03 -12.76 0.07
C LEU A 77 -13.16 -14.12 0.78
N ALA A 78 -14.39 -14.57 1.03
CA ALA A 78 -14.63 -15.88 1.62
C ALA A 78 -14.28 -17.04 0.69
N GLN A 79 -14.36 -16.85 -0.64
CA GLN A 79 -13.99 -17.87 -1.62
C GLN A 79 -12.48 -17.99 -1.82
N ASP A 80 -11.75 -16.87 -1.74
CA ASP A 80 -10.30 -16.85 -1.94
C ASP A 80 -9.51 -17.30 -0.71
N THR A 81 -10.18 -17.49 0.42
CA THR A 81 -9.52 -17.91 1.66
C THR A 81 -9.68 -19.42 1.84
N PRO A 82 -8.62 -20.22 1.68
CA PRO A 82 -8.71 -21.66 1.89
C PRO A 82 -8.91 -21.99 3.37
N GLY A 83 -9.95 -22.78 3.65
CA GLY A 83 -10.26 -23.25 5.01
C GLY A 83 -11.29 -22.40 5.74
N GLU A 84 -11.32 -22.50 7.06
CA GLU A 84 -12.22 -21.73 7.94
C GLU A 84 -11.69 -20.31 8.26
N ILE A 85 -10.59 -19.91 7.63
CA ILE A 85 -9.95 -18.62 7.85
C ILE A 85 -10.70 -17.57 7.02
N HIS A 86 -11.41 -16.69 7.69
CA HIS A 86 -12.02 -15.55 7.07
C HIS A 86 -11.06 -14.36 7.18
N LEU A 87 -10.60 -13.86 6.04
CA LEU A 87 -9.98 -12.52 5.98
C LEU A 87 -11.04 -11.55 6.50
N GLY A 88 -10.91 -11.17 7.77
CA GLY A 88 -11.90 -10.33 8.43
C GLY A 88 -11.99 -8.98 7.74
N LEU A 89 -13.11 -8.69 7.09
CA LEU A 89 -13.39 -7.34 6.57
C LEU A 89 -13.26 -6.28 7.65
N ASP A 90 -13.53 -6.67 8.90
CA ASP A 90 -13.37 -5.80 10.06
C ASP A 90 -11.91 -5.45 10.29
N LEU A 91 -10.99 -6.42 10.15
CA LEU A 91 -9.56 -6.18 10.24
C LEU A 91 -9.06 -5.25 9.11
N LEU A 92 -9.56 -5.46 7.88
CA LEU A 92 -9.20 -4.62 6.74
C LEU A 92 -9.73 -3.20 6.92
N SER A 93 -11.00 -3.05 7.34
CA SER A 93 -11.61 -1.74 7.60
C SER A 93 -10.88 -0.98 8.70
N ASP A 94 -10.57 -1.65 9.80
CA ASP A 94 -9.83 -1.06 10.93
C ASP A 94 -8.40 -0.67 10.50
N THR A 95 -7.72 -1.54 9.75
CA THR A 95 -6.40 -1.25 9.20
C THR A 95 -6.43 -0.03 8.28
N MET A 96 -7.44 0.09 7.42
CA MET A 96 -7.58 1.24 6.52
C MET A 96 -7.89 2.55 7.26
N GLU A 97 -8.65 2.51 8.34
CA GLU A 97 -8.95 3.70 9.15
C GLU A 97 -7.71 4.25 9.86
N HIS A 98 -6.76 3.38 10.20
CA HIS A 98 -5.53 3.74 10.90
C HIS A 98 -4.29 3.78 9.97
N ALA A 99 -4.48 3.50 8.68
CA ALA A 99 -3.39 3.50 7.71
C ALA A 99 -2.82 4.91 7.48
N VAL A 100 -1.53 4.97 7.28
CA VAL A 100 -0.79 6.23 7.08
C VAL A 100 -0.30 6.31 5.64
N ALA A 101 -0.63 7.39 4.97
CA ALA A 101 -0.03 7.70 3.68
C ALA A 101 1.45 8.04 3.85
N VAL A 102 2.29 7.41 3.04
CA VAL A 102 3.73 7.72 3.06
C VAL A 102 3.94 9.19 2.69
N PRO A 103 4.62 9.97 3.56
CA PRO A 103 4.88 11.36 3.27
C PRO A 103 5.76 11.49 2.02
N ARG A 104 5.32 12.26 1.03
CA ARG A 104 6.09 12.59 -0.17
C ARG A 104 6.84 13.88 0.06
N PHE A 105 8.15 13.86 -0.15
CA PHE A 105 9.05 15.02 -0.07
C PHE A 105 9.97 15.05 -1.29
N GLN A 106 10.68 16.14 -1.45
CA GLN A 106 11.67 16.25 -2.54
C GLN A 106 12.71 15.14 -2.44
N ASN A 107 13.04 14.52 -3.56
CA ASN A 107 13.96 13.37 -3.65
C ASN A 107 13.48 12.09 -2.94
N TYR A 108 12.19 11.94 -2.62
CA TYR A 108 11.64 10.77 -1.93
C TYR A 108 12.03 9.45 -2.61
N ASP A 109 11.80 9.33 -3.92
CA ASP A 109 12.08 8.08 -4.65
C ASP A 109 13.56 7.72 -4.64
N GLN A 110 14.45 8.72 -4.71
CA GLN A 110 15.90 8.50 -4.60
C GLN A 110 16.32 8.10 -3.19
N ALA A 111 15.73 8.72 -2.17
CA ALA A 111 15.97 8.37 -0.77
C ALA A 111 15.49 6.95 -0.46
N LEU A 112 14.32 6.57 -0.98
CA LEU A 112 13.77 5.21 -0.82
C LEU A 112 14.67 4.17 -1.45
N LEU A 113 15.09 4.37 -2.70
CA LEU A 113 16.03 3.45 -3.39
C LEU A 113 17.36 3.31 -2.64
N LEU A 114 17.89 4.42 -2.15
CA LEU A 114 19.12 4.41 -1.36
C LEU A 114 18.94 3.68 -0.02
N ALA A 115 17.85 3.91 0.68
CA ALA A 115 17.51 3.22 1.92
C ALA A 115 17.37 1.70 1.71
N GLN A 116 16.68 1.30 0.65
CA GLN A 116 16.51 -0.13 0.28
C GLN A 116 17.83 -0.84 -0.02
N GLN A 117 18.87 -0.12 -0.40
CA GLN A 117 20.20 -0.68 -0.59
C GLN A 117 21.02 -0.70 0.70
N LEU A 118 21.01 0.40 1.44
CA LEU A 118 21.88 0.59 2.60
C LEU A 118 21.40 -0.18 3.84
N ILE A 119 20.11 -0.25 4.10
CA ILE A 119 19.57 -0.89 5.30
C ILE A 119 19.83 -2.40 5.30
N PRO A 120 19.49 -3.16 4.24
CA PRO A 120 19.81 -4.59 4.20
C PRO A 120 21.32 -4.87 4.27
N ALA A 121 22.13 -4.02 3.63
CA ALA A 121 23.60 -4.16 3.68
C ALA A 121 24.14 -3.95 5.12
N ALA A 122 23.59 -2.98 5.84
CA ALA A 122 23.94 -2.73 7.23
C ALA A 122 23.54 -3.91 8.14
N MET A 123 22.38 -4.52 7.89
CA MET A 123 21.88 -5.64 8.67
C MET A 123 22.71 -6.94 8.49
N GLN A 124 23.48 -7.06 7.42
CA GLN A 124 24.37 -8.19 7.21
C GLN A 124 25.67 -8.13 8.05
N ASP A 125 26.02 -6.95 8.56
CA ASP A 125 27.21 -6.75 9.40
C ASP A 125 26.80 -6.62 10.88
N GLU A 126 26.46 -7.74 11.50
CA GLU A 126 25.97 -7.79 12.88
C GLU A 126 26.95 -7.17 13.89
N HIS A 127 28.25 -7.22 13.62
CA HIS A 127 29.29 -6.72 14.53
C HIS A 127 29.44 -5.20 14.52
N ASN A 128 29.03 -4.56 13.43
CA ASN A 128 29.16 -3.11 13.22
C ASN A 128 27.82 -2.45 12.85
N LEU A 129 26.69 -3.06 13.19
CA LEU A 129 25.35 -2.62 12.78
C LEU A 129 25.12 -1.14 13.07
N GLU A 130 25.42 -0.67 14.28
CA GLU A 130 25.23 0.74 14.66
C GLU A 130 26.05 1.69 13.77
N LEU A 131 27.33 1.36 13.53
CA LEU A 131 28.20 2.16 12.67
C LEU A 131 27.69 2.19 11.22
N GLN A 132 27.21 1.06 10.70
CA GLN A 132 26.67 0.98 9.34
C GLN A 132 25.36 1.77 9.21
N LEU A 133 24.48 1.71 10.21
CA LEU A 133 23.26 2.51 10.22
C LEU A 133 23.55 4.02 10.31
N LEU A 134 24.52 4.45 11.10
CA LEU A 134 24.98 5.84 11.14
C LEU A 134 25.55 6.31 9.80
N ARG A 135 26.26 5.44 9.08
CA ARG A 135 26.75 5.75 7.73
C ARG A 135 25.61 5.87 6.73
N ALA A 136 24.62 4.97 6.80
CA ALA A 136 23.43 5.02 5.98
C ALA A 136 22.65 6.32 6.22
N GLN A 137 22.44 6.68 7.48
CA GLN A 137 21.78 7.94 7.86
C GLN A 137 22.50 9.15 7.24
N ARG A 138 23.81 9.25 7.37
CA ARG A 138 24.58 10.37 6.81
C ARG A 138 24.47 10.48 5.28
N GLN A 139 24.34 9.37 4.59
CA GLN A 139 24.16 9.37 3.14
C GLN A 139 22.76 9.84 2.75
N LEU A 140 21.74 9.41 3.49
CA LEU A 140 20.38 9.88 3.31
C LEU A 140 20.26 11.38 3.62
N ASP A 141 20.82 11.84 4.72
CA ASP A 141 20.82 13.26 5.10
C ASP A 141 21.45 14.15 4.03
N LYS A 142 22.52 13.71 3.39
CA LYS A 142 23.14 14.44 2.27
C LYS A 142 22.20 14.56 1.06
N LEU A 143 21.45 13.50 0.78
CA LEU A 143 20.50 13.50 -0.34
C LEU A 143 19.29 14.41 -0.06
N LEU A 144 18.84 14.44 1.18
CA LEU A 144 17.65 15.20 1.59
C LEU A 144 17.93 16.71 1.76
N ASN A 145 19.19 17.08 2.03
CA ASN A 145 19.58 18.48 2.26
C ASN A 145 20.17 19.16 1.01
N ASN A 146 20.19 18.48 -0.13
CA ASN A 146 20.54 19.04 -1.44
C ASN A 146 19.26 19.28 -2.28
#